data_71a22a7ae6194122020679d6956b4f6e
#
_entry.id   71a22a7ae6194122020679d6956b4f6e
#
_cell.length_a   1.000
_cell.length_b   1.000
_cell.length_c   1.000
_cell.angle_alpha   90.00
_cell.angle_beta   90.00
_cell.angle_gamma   90.00
#
_symmetry.space_group_name_H-M   'P 1'
#
loop_
_entity.id
_entity.type
_entity.pdbx_description
1 polymer ?
#
loop_
_entity_poly.entity_id
_entity_poly.type
_entity_poly.pdbx_seq_one_letter_code
_entity_poly.pdbx_strand_id
1 'polypeptide(L)'
;IDEAKQELTEIVDFLRDPEKYRRLGGRIPRGVLLSGPPGTGKTLLARAVAGEAGAPFFSMSASEFVEAIVGVGASRVRDLFRQAKQDSPAIVFIDELDAVGRARSTAGGYGGGSDEREQTLNQILTEMDGFDSSTAVIVIGATNRIDVLDQALLRPGRFDRRVAVLPPDREGRRLILEVHTRDVPLAADVDLDRVAATTPGMVGADLANLVNEAALLAARSDRNEVASTDFAQSLEKIVLGAERKIMLTPADRRRTAYHEAGHALVGMLTAGTDPVRKISIVPRGQALGVTLSSPDVDRFNYSREELEARLRMTLGGRAAEEVVFGDQTTGAEGDIAQVTTLVRHMVGRWGMNPRIGMVAVLPSDGANPWGELASPRTLELLDEEVRRTVETAYDDVVALLAAERLRLDALVEALLERETLDQIDAYRIAGLAEPDAVTVDGELVSE
;
A
#
# COMPACT_ATOMS: atom_id res chain seq x y z
N ILE A 1 4.30 13.69 4.12
CA ILE A 1 5.75 13.61 4.47
C ILE A 1 6.18 14.84 5.26
N ASP A 2 5.64 16.03 5.01
CA ASP A 2 6.07 17.28 5.65
C ASP A 2 5.81 17.30 7.17
N GLU A 3 4.71 16.72 7.64
CA GLU A 3 4.44 16.55 9.07
C GLU A 3 5.52 15.69 9.75
N ALA A 4 5.87 14.56 9.15
CA ALA A 4 6.93 13.71 9.68
C ALA A 4 8.29 14.42 9.67
N LYS A 5 8.58 15.22 8.63
CA LYS A 5 9.79 16.03 8.52
C LYS A 5 9.83 17.11 9.60
N GLN A 6 8.72 17.77 9.88
CA GLN A 6 8.62 18.80 10.92
C GLN A 6 8.88 18.22 12.32
N GLU A 7 8.23 17.11 12.65
CA GLU A 7 8.45 16.37 13.90
C GLU A 7 9.91 15.94 14.10
N LEU A 8 10.55 15.46 13.01
CA LEU A 8 11.95 15.02 13.03
C LEU A 8 12.92 16.20 13.07
N THR A 9 12.57 17.38 12.56
CA THR A 9 13.39 18.58 12.65
C THR A 9 13.58 19.03 14.10
N GLU A 10 12.55 18.90 14.94
CA GLU A 10 12.68 19.17 16.38
C GLU A 10 13.71 18.25 17.04
N ILE A 11 13.82 17.00 16.58
CA ILE A 11 14.81 16.04 17.10
C ILE A 11 16.22 16.42 16.69
N VAL A 12 16.40 16.90 15.45
CA VAL A 12 17.68 17.43 14.96
C VAL A 12 18.13 18.62 15.82
N ASP A 13 17.25 19.60 16.03
CA ASP A 13 17.54 20.79 16.84
C ASP A 13 17.92 20.39 18.28
N PHE A 14 17.27 19.37 18.79
CA PHE A 14 17.48 18.84 20.12
C PHE A 14 18.87 18.21 20.28
N LEU A 15 19.29 17.41 19.27
CA LEU A 15 20.62 16.78 19.26
C LEU A 15 21.74 17.79 19.05
N ARG A 16 21.46 18.87 18.30
CA ARG A 16 22.44 19.97 18.04
C ARG A 16 22.68 20.84 19.28
N ASP A 17 21.63 21.18 20.01
CA ASP A 17 21.72 22.07 21.20
C ASP A 17 20.84 21.53 22.36
N PRO A 18 21.27 20.47 23.06
CA PRO A 18 20.53 19.89 24.19
C PRO A 18 20.38 20.86 25.37
N GLU A 19 21.34 21.78 25.56
CA GLU A 19 21.36 22.70 26.69
C GLU A 19 20.27 23.79 26.58
N LYS A 20 19.89 24.19 25.37
CA LYS A 20 18.81 25.13 25.13
C LYS A 20 17.49 24.66 25.74
N TYR A 21 17.17 23.38 25.59
CA TYR A 21 15.93 22.79 26.06
C TYR A 21 16.00 22.48 27.58
N ARG A 22 17.13 22.02 28.07
CA ARG A 22 17.32 21.76 29.52
C ARG A 22 17.15 23.01 30.38
N ARG A 23 17.60 24.16 29.91
CA ARG A 23 17.45 25.44 30.64
C ARG A 23 15.99 25.84 30.87
N LEU A 24 15.09 25.41 30.00
CA LEU A 24 13.65 25.69 30.10
C LEU A 24 12.88 24.56 30.79
N GLY A 25 13.58 23.53 31.32
CA GLY A 25 12.95 22.36 31.93
C GLY A 25 12.34 21.36 30.95
N GLY A 26 12.61 21.52 29.66
CA GLY A 26 12.19 20.59 28.62
C GLY A 26 12.88 19.24 28.78
N ARG A 27 12.12 18.16 28.60
CA ARG A 27 12.64 16.79 28.60
C ARG A 27 12.84 16.33 27.17
N ILE A 28 14.02 15.80 26.88
CA ILE A 28 14.34 15.18 25.59
C ILE A 28 13.46 13.95 25.40
N PRO A 29 12.77 13.76 24.26
CA PRO A 29 12.15 12.49 23.96
C PRO A 29 13.23 11.40 23.89
N ARG A 30 13.03 10.32 24.65
CA ARG A 30 13.97 9.21 24.69
C ARG A 30 13.84 8.31 23.48
N GLY A 31 12.62 8.22 22.94
CA GLY A 31 12.35 7.38 21.81
C GLY A 31 11.31 7.94 20.86
N VAL A 32 11.54 7.72 19.59
CA VAL A 32 10.67 8.08 18.47
C VAL A 32 10.33 6.83 17.70
N LEU A 33 9.05 6.58 17.49
CA LEU A 33 8.58 5.45 16.71
C LEU A 33 8.12 5.93 15.34
N LEU A 34 8.84 5.52 14.29
CA LEU A 34 8.42 5.69 12.90
C LEU A 34 7.48 4.54 12.51
N SER A 35 6.26 4.85 12.14
CA SER A 35 5.28 3.86 11.72
C SER A 35 4.77 4.15 10.32
N GLY A 36 4.47 3.11 9.52
CA GLY A 36 3.91 3.27 8.18
C GLY A 36 4.18 2.08 7.29
N PRO A 37 3.61 2.04 6.08
CA PRO A 37 3.80 0.96 5.13
C PRO A 37 5.27 0.71 4.80
N PRO A 38 5.65 -0.52 4.38
CA PRO A 38 7.01 -0.79 3.91
C PRO A 38 7.33 0.09 2.70
N GLY A 39 8.61 0.44 2.53
CA GLY A 39 9.06 1.24 1.38
C GLY A 39 8.81 2.76 1.46
N THR A 40 8.20 3.28 2.54
CA THR A 40 7.94 4.73 2.72
C THR A 40 9.17 5.54 3.11
N GLY A 41 10.33 4.91 3.33
CA GLY A 41 11.59 5.61 3.62
C GLY A 41 11.89 5.82 5.10
N LYS A 42 11.28 5.06 6.03
CA LYS A 42 11.52 5.18 7.49
C LYS A 42 13.00 5.13 7.86
N THR A 43 13.73 4.16 7.34
CA THR A 43 15.17 4.01 7.57
C THR A 43 15.99 5.17 6.99
N LEU A 44 15.59 5.69 5.81
CA LEU A 44 16.23 6.87 5.19
C LEU A 44 16.00 8.13 6.02
N LEU A 45 14.79 8.32 6.55
CA LEU A 45 14.47 9.45 7.43
C LEU A 45 15.31 9.41 8.71
N ALA A 46 15.45 8.24 9.35
CA ALA A 46 16.28 8.10 10.54
C ALA A 46 17.77 8.44 10.27
N ARG A 47 18.31 8.00 9.12
CA ARG A 47 19.66 8.37 8.68
C ARG A 47 19.79 9.86 8.37
N ALA A 48 18.78 10.45 7.76
CA ALA A 48 18.78 11.89 7.47
C ALA A 48 18.80 12.72 8.74
N VAL A 49 18.04 12.33 9.77
CA VAL A 49 18.08 12.97 11.10
C VAL A 49 19.48 12.93 11.70
N ALA A 50 20.14 11.76 11.64
CA ALA A 50 21.51 11.62 12.15
C ALA A 50 22.51 12.49 11.38
N GLY A 51 22.43 12.49 10.05
CA GLY A 51 23.28 13.32 9.18
C GLY A 51 23.08 14.81 9.44
N GLU A 52 21.84 15.27 9.54
CA GLU A 52 21.51 16.65 9.83
C GLU A 52 21.95 17.08 11.26
N ALA A 53 21.81 16.18 12.23
CA ALA A 53 22.25 16.44 13.60
C ALA A 53 23.77 16.35 13.77
N GLY A 54 24.51 15.77 12.81
CA GLY A 54 25.94 15.45 12.94
C GLY A 54 26.22 14.43 14.03
N ALA A 55 25.24 13.57 14.35
CA ALA A 55 25.30 12.59 15.42
C ALA A 55 25.68 11.19 14.89
N PRO A 56 26.48 10.39 15.61
CA PRO A 56 26.71 8.99 15.31
C PRO A 56 25.42 8.20 15.20
N PHE A 57 25.36 7.31 14.20
CA PHE A 57 24.18 6.50 13.87
C PHE A 57 24.48 5.02 14.04
N PHE A 58 23.88 4.42 15.07
CA PHE A 58 23.98 3.00 15.35
C PHE A 58 22.70 2.31 14.91
N SER A 59 22.76 1.43 13.91
CA SER A 59 21.57 0.77 13.38
C SER A 59 21.64 -0.73 13.49
N MET A 60 20.52 -1.35 13.82
CA MET A 60 20.34 -2.80 13.84
C MET A 60 18.89 -3.15 13.50
N SER A 61 18.67 -4.28 12.80
CA SER A 61 17.33 -4.82 12.64
C SER A 61 16.92 -5.62 13.88
N ALA A 62 15.68 -5.46 14.33
CA ALA A 62 15.17 -6.25 15.45
C ALA A 62 15.16 -7.76 15.16
N SER A 63 15.09 -8.15 13.88
CA SER A 63 15.23 -9.54 13.45
C SER A 63 16.62 -10.14 13.75
N GLU A 64 17.67 -9.32 13.78
CA GLU A 64 19.05 -9.75 14.11
C GLU A 64 19.22 -10.11 15.60
N PHE A 65 18.29 -9.71 16.44
CA PHE A 65 18.28 -10.08 17.85
C PHE A 65 17.62 -11.44 18.10
N VAL A 66 16.84 -11.97 17.15
CA VAL A 66 16.13 -13.24 17.29
C VAL A 66 17.02 -14.37 16.78
N GLU A 67 17.75 -14.99 17.70
CA GLU A 67 18.59 -16.16 17.40
C GLU A 67 18.06 -17.44 18.09
N ALA A 68 18.59 -18.61 17.70
CA ALA A 68 18.22 -19.87 18.32
C ALA A 68 18.81 -20.07 19.73
N ILE A 69 19.76 -19.19 20.16
CA ILE A 69 20.45 -19.28 21.44
C ILE A 69 19.95 -18.19 22.38
N VAL A 70 19.32 -18.59 23.46
CA VAL A 70 18.74 -17.69 24.47
C VAL A 70 19.81 -16.78 25.09
N GLY A 71 19.51 -15.48 25.11
CA GLY A 71 20.37 -14.45 25.74
C GLY A 71 21.37 -13.75 24.82
N VAL A 72 21.58 -14.21 23.59
CA VAL A 72 22.48 -13.55 22.62
C VAL A 72 21.88 -12.22 22.17
N GLY A 73 20.58 -12.18 21.85
CA GLY A 73 19.86 -10.96 21.46
C GLY A 73 19.96 -9.87 22.54
N ALA A 74 19.69 -10.20 23.80
CA ALA A 74 19.81 -9.28 24.90
C ALA A 74 21.24 -8.74 25.10
N SER A 75 22.28 -9.55 24.82
CA SER A 75 23.69 -9.10 24.87
C SER A 75 23.99 -8.10 23.75
N ARG A 76 23.52 -8.34 22.52
CA ARG A 76 23.69 -7.42 21.39
C ARG A 76 22.99 -6.07 21.64
N VAL A 77 21.80 -6.08 22.22
CA VAL A 77 21.11 -4.86 22.63
C VAL A 77 21.97 -4.07 23.61
N ARG A 78 22.50 -4.71 24.67
CA ARG A 78 23.38 -4.03 25.65
C ARG A 78 24.63 -3.44 25.00
N ASP A 79 25.24 -4.16 24.08
CA ASP A 79 26.46 -3.71 23.39
C ASP A 79 26.19 -2.51 22.51
N LEU A 80 25.05 -2.51 21.75
CA LEU A 80 24.61 -1.40 20.92
C LEU A 80 24.37 -0.13 21.75
N PHE A 81 23.59 -0.25 22.84
CA PHE A 81 23.29 0.89 23.71
C PHE A 81 24.53 1.39 24.47
N ARG A 82 25.47 0.51 24.85
CA ARG A 82 26.75 0.89 25.47
C ARG A 82 27.58 1.73 24.52
N GLN A 83 27.71 1.33 23.24
CA GLN A 83 28.42 2.09 22.22
C GLN A 83 27.79 3.47 22.02
N ALA A 84 26.48 3.52 21.85
CA ALA A 84 25.80 4.79 21.69
C ALA A 84 25.94 5.75 22.88
N LYS A 85 25.98 5.20 24.11
CA LYS A 85 26.23 6.01 25.33
C LYS A 85 27.65 6.57 25.37
N GLN A 86 28.64 5.85 24.86
CA GLN A 86 30.05 6.31 24.80
C GLN A 86 30.23 7.45 23.81
N ASP A 87 29.51 7.42 22.71
CA ASP A 87 29.59 8.38 21.60
C ASP A 87 28.46 9.44 21.63
N SER A 88 27.88 9.68 22.82
CA SER A 88 26.80 10.67 22.99
C SER A 88 27.27 12.10 22.65
N PRO A 89 26.49 12.93 21.90
CA PRO A 89 25.12 12.69 21.44
C PRO A 89 25.06 11.69 20.27
N ALA A 90 24.12 10.72 20.31
CA ALA A 90 24.03 9.65 19.34
C ALA A 90 22.58 9.22 19.07
N ILE A 91 22.37 8.57 17.93
CA ILE A 91 21.10 7.94 17.57
C ILE A 91 21.26 6.43 17.52
N VAL A 92 20.38 5.71 18.20
CA VAL A 92 20.18 4.25 18.06
C VAL A 92 18.96 4.03 17.20
N PHE A 93 19.13 3.34 16.08
CA PHE A 93 18.02 2.98 15.18
C PHE A 93 17.75 1.48 15.25
N ILE A 94 16.49 1.12 15.54
CA ILE A 94 16.03 -0.27 15.58
C ILE A 94 14.96 -0.43 14.49
N ASP A 95 15.30 -1.12 13.41
CA ASP A 95 14.37 -1.42 12.33
C ASP A 95 13.54 -2.67 12.63
N GLU A 96 12.39 -2.81 11.97
CA GLU A 96 11.49 -3.96 12.12
C GLU A 96 11.12 -4.29 13.59
N LEU A 97 10.86 -3.27 14.39
CA LEU A 97 10.63 -3.42 15.83
C LEU A 97 9.51 -4.43 16.17
N ASP A 98 8.58 -4.65 15.25
CA ASP A 98 7.52 -5.66 15.37
C ASP A 98 8.05 -7.11 15.34
N ALA A 99 9.29 -7.36 14.95
CA ALA A 99 9.89 -8.70 15.03
C ALA A 99 10.09 -9.18 16.48
N VAL A 100 10.41 -8.26 17.40
CA VAL A 100 10.62 -8.54 18.84
C VAL A 100 9.55 -7.91 19.72
N GLY A 101 8.90 -6.86 19.28
CA GLY A 101 7.99 -6.02 20.06
C GLY A 101 6.52 -6.47 20.05
N ARG A 102 6.18 -7.67 19.60
CA ARG A 102 4.79 -8.14 19.56
C ARG A 102 4.21 -8.33 20.97
N ALA A 103 2.96 -7.86 21.14
CA ALA A 103 2.17 -8.16 22.33
C ALA A 103 1.99 -9.68 22.51
N ARG A 104 1.95 -10.13 23.77
CA ARG A 104 1.77 -11.56 24.12
C ARG A 104 0.46 -12.08 23.54
N SER A 105 0.53 -13.13 22.71
CA SER A 105 -0.66 -13.87 22.34
C SER A 105 -1.05 -14.79 23.49
N THR A 106 -2.27 -14.68 23.96
CA THR A 106 -2.87 -15.55 25.00
C THR A 106 -3.11 -16.99 24.53
N ALA A 107 -2.88 -17.31 23.26
CA ALA A 107 -2.96 -18.65 22.73
C ALA A 107 -1.60 -19.36 22.92
N GLY A 108 -1.52 -20.22 23.90
CA GLY A 108 -0.32 -20.95 24.33
C GLY A 108 0.37 -21.74 23.22
N GLY A 109 1.34 -21.11 22.58
CA GLY A 109 2.31 -21.75 21.70
C GLY A 109 3.59 -22.04 22.50
N TYR A 110 3.77 -23.27 22.95
CA TYR A 110 5.04 -23.75 23.52
C TYR A 110 6.09 -23.81 22.39
N GLY A 111 6.93 -22.79 22.28
CA GLY A 111 8.07 -22.78 21.37
C GLY A 111 9.17 -21.85 21.88
N GLY A 112 10.40 -22.32 22.03
CA GLY A 112 11.55 -21.62 22.62
C GLY A 112 11.93 -20.27 21.98
N GLY A 113 11.33 -19.88 20.84
CA GLY A 113 11.51 -18.57 20.21
C GLY A 113 10.69 -17.43 20.81
N SER A 114 9.70 -17.70 21.68
CA SER A 114 8.93 -16.67 22.35
C SER A 114 9.69 -16.07 23.54
N ASP A 115 10.42 -16.90 24.27
CA ASP A 115 11.15 -16.50 25.48
C ASP A 115 12.34 -15.56 25.14
N GLU A 116 13.01 -15.82 24.03
CA GLU A 116 14.12 -14.97 23.58
C GLU A 116 13.63 -13.60 23.10
N ARG A 117 12.53 -13.55 22.35
CA ARG A 117 11.93 -12.28 21.93
C ARG A 117 11.52 -11.44 23.13
N GLU A 118 10.89 -12.05 24.12
CA GLU A 118 10.47 -11.38 25.35
C GLU A 118 11.69 -10.91 26.16
N GLN A 119 12.75 -11.69 26.26
CA GLN A 119 13.98 -11.30 26.91
C GLN A 119 14.67 -10.13 26.21
N THR A 120 14.71 -10.15 24.87
CA THR A 120 15.26 -9.07 24.06
C THR A 120 14.43 -7.80 24.20
N LEU A 121 13.10 -7.90 24.13
CA LEU A 121 12.19 -6.78 24.35
C LEU A 121 12.43 -6.15 25.74
N ASN A 122 12.46 -6.98 26.78
CA ASN A 122 12.71 -6.51 28.17
C ASN A 122 14.08 -5.84 28.30
N GLN A 123 15.10 -6.30 27.56
CA GLN A 123 16.40 -5.66 27.55
C GLN A 123 16.34 -4.29 26.88
N ILE A 124 15.65 -4.14 25.72
CA ILE A 124 15.45 -2.83 25.07
C ILE A 124 14.76 -1.86 26.04
N LEU A 125 13.69 -2.31 26.69
CA LEU A 125 12.97 -1.50 27.68
C LEU A 125 13.87 -1.07 28.84
N THR A 126 14.69 -1.99 29.36
CA THR A 126 15.62 -1.72 30.45
C THR A 126 16.69 -0.70 30.05
N GLU A 127 17.25 -0.82 28.85
CA GLU A 127 18.25 0.14 28.35
C GLU A 127 17.66 1.54 28.13
N MET A 128 16.41 1.63 27.63
CA MET A 128 15.70 2.90 27.46
C MET A 128 15.35 3.54 28.81
N ASP A 129 14.89 2.75 29.79
CA ASP A 129 14.60 3.25 31.14
C ASP A 129 15.86 3.71 31.87
N GLY A 130 17.01 3.09 31.56
CA GLY A 130 18.31 3.38 32.14
C GLY A 130 19.06 4.59 31.55
N PHE A 131 18.40 5.44 30.76
CA PHE A 131 18.99 6.70 30.31
C PHE A 131 18.92 7.74 31.42
N ASP A 132 20.07 8.29 31.77
CA ASP A 132 20.14 9.45 32.63
C ASP A 132 19.69 10.72 31.89
N SER A 133 19.22 11.73 32.63
CA SER A 133 18.83 13.03 32.07
C SER A 133 19.98 13.78 31.38
N SER A 134 21.24 13.36 31.62
CA SER A 134 22.45 13.88 30.98
C SER A 134 22.83 13.20 29.68
N THR A 135 22.29 12.00 29.41
CA THR A 135 22.63 11.22 28.21
C THR A 135 21.82 11.71 27.01
N ALA A 136 22.50 12.25 26.00
CA ALA A 136 21.85 12.74 24.78
C ALA A 136 21.80 11.61 23.71
N VAL A 137 21.18 10.48 24.06
CA VAL A 137 20.95 9.37 23.13
C VAL A 137 19.45 9.29 22.84
N ILE A 138 19.09 9.27 21.57
CA ILE A 138 17.71 9.11 21.10
C ILE A 138 17.58 7.76 20.41
N VAL A 139 16.55 6.99 20.79
CA VAL A 139 16.22 5.73 20.13
C VAL A 139 15.15 5.96 19.10
N ILE A 140 15.41 5.66 17.83
CA ILE A 140 14.43 5.70 16.77
C ILE A 140 14.05 4.26 16.42
N GLY A 141 12.81 3.87 16.68
CA GLY A 141 12.27 2.58 16.25
C GLY A 141 11.50 2.73 14.95
N ALA A 142 11.55 1.74 14.07
CA ALA A 142 10.71 1.67 12.89
C ALA A 142 9.87 0.39 12.88
N THR A 143 8.61 0.51 12.49
CA THR A 143 7.69 -0.62 12.34
C THR A 143 6.73 -0.42 11.19
N ASN A 144 6.34 -1.52 10.55
CA ASN A 144 5.27 -1.53 9.57
C ASN A 144 3.90 -1.77 10.23
N ARG A 145 3.89 -2.24 11.50
CA ARG A 145 2.69 -2.69 12.21
C ARG A 145 2.67 -2.20 13.66
N ILE A 146 2.23 -0.98 13.85
CA ILE A 146 2.08 -0.40 15.20
C ILE A 146 1.03 -1.13 16.06
N ASP A 147 0.03 -1.73 15.39
CA ASP A 147 -1.11 -2.43 16.00
C ASP A 147 -0.71 -3.70 16.76
N VAL A 148 0.41 -4.33 16.40
CA VAL A 148 0.89 -5.56 17.05
C VAL A 148 1.91 -5.31 18.16
N LEU A 149 2.37 -4.07 18.33
CA LEU A 149 3.41 -3.75 19.33
C LEU A 149 2.87 -3.83 20.76
N ASP A 150 3.72 -4.30 21.65
CA ASP A 150 3.44 -4.31 23.09
C ASP A 150 3.29 -2.88 23.61
N GLN A 151 2.22 -2.65 24.35
CA GLN A 151 1.89 -1.34 24.97
C GLN A 151 3.02 -0.84 25.89
N ALA A 152 3.86 -1.74 26.42
CA ALA A 152 5.01 -1.37 27.23
C ALA A 152 6.03 -0.52 26.48
N LEU A 153 6.21 -0.74 25.16
CA LEU A 153 7.07 0.07 24.31
C LEU A 153 6.55 1.50 24.14
N LEU A 154 5.23 1.67 24.17
CA LEU A 154 4.53 2.94 23.87
C LEU A 154 4.28 3.81 25.11
N ARG A 155 4.81 3.41 26.29
CA ARG A 155 4.68 4.17 27.53
C ARG A 155 5.60 5.40 27.54
N PRO A 156 5.18 6.50 28.23
CA PRO A 156 6.01 7.68 28.40
C PRO A 156 7.40 7.33 28.96
N GLY A 157 8.44 7.95 28.39
CA GLY A 157 9.84 7.68 28.71
C GLY A 157 10.50 6.58 27.88
N ARG A 158 9.74 5.98 26.93
CA ARG A 158 10.21 4.99 25.93
C ARG A 158 9.95 5.54 24.53
N PHE A 159 9.13 4.88 23.70
CA PHE A 159 8.70 5.45 22.42
C PHE A 159 7.49 6.38 22.65
N ASP A 160 7.76 7.53 23.19
CA ASP A 160 6.75 8.51 23.59
C ASP A 160 6.33 9.44 22.43
N ARG A 161 7.15 9.56 21.39
CA ARG A 161 6.76 10.22 20.13
C ARG A 161 6.48 9.18 19.03
N ARG A 162 5.40 9.41 18.30
CA ARG A 162 4.98 8.54 17.20
C ARG A 162 4.82 9.37 15.94
N VAL A 163 5.63 9.05 14.94
CA VAL A 163 5.64 9.74 13.65
C VAL A 163 5.11 8.78 12.59
N ALA A 164 3.98 9.11 12.00
CA ALA A 164 3.43 8.35 10.90
C ALA A 164 4.12 8.75 9.59
N VAL A 165 4.73 7.78 8.90
CA VAL A 165 5.34 7.97 7.58
C VAL A 165 4.40 7.38 6.55
N LEU A 166 3.50 8.20 6.05
CA LEU A 166 2.48 7.82 5.08
C LEU A 166 3.04 7.73 3.66
N PRO A 167 2.35 7.02 2.74
CA PRO A 167 2.67 7.09 1.33
C PRO A 167 2.69 8.55 0.85
N PRO A 168 3.59 8.89 -0.11
CA PRO A 168 3.69 10.25 -0.62
C PRO A 168 2.46 10.63 -1.43
N ASP A 169 2.04 11.89 -1.34
CA ASP A 169 1.11 12.51 -2.26
C ASP A 169 1.76 12.73 -3.65
N ARG A 170 1.02 13.24 -4.63
CA ARG A 170 1.50 13.45 -5.99
C ARG A 170 2.79 14.27 -6.03
N GLU A 171 2.84 15.39 -5.28
CA GLU A 171 4.03 16.24 -5.23
C GLU A 171 5.21 15.51 -4.58
N GLY A 172 4.98 14.78 -3.49
CA GLY A 172 5.99 13.94 -2.86
C GLY A 172 6.52 12.87 -3.81
N ARG A 173 5.66 12.24 -4.62
CA ARG A 173 6.10 11.27 -5.64
C ARG A 173 6.96 11.93 -6.72
N ARG A 174 6.59 13.13 -7.18
CA ARG A 174 7.39 13.90 -8.12
C ARG A 174 8.80 14.17 -7.58
N LEU A 175 8.90 14.67 -6.35
CA LEU A 175 10.18 14.92 -5.69
C LEU A 175 11.02 13.65 -5.50
N ILE A 176 10.38 12.53 -5.18
CA ILE A 176 11.07 11.23 -5.07
C ILE A 176 11.59 10.78 -6.44
N LEU A 177 10.79 10.92 -7.49
CA LEU A 177 11.21 10.61 -8.87
C LEU A 177 12.40 11.50 -9.28
N GLU A 178 12.39 12.79 -8.99
CA GLU A 178 13.52 13.69 -9.24
C GLU A 178 14.82 13.23 -8.56
N VAL A 179 14.73 12.76 -7.31
CA VAL A 179 15.89 12.22 -6.60
C VAL A 179 16.44 10.98 -7.28
N HIS A 180 15.56 10.04 -7.69
CA HIS A 180 15.99 8.77 -8.29
C HIS A 180 16.39 8.89 -9.76
N THR A 181 15.98 9.95 -10.44
CA THR A 181 16.36 10.22 -11.85
C THR A 181 17.57 11.13 -11.99
N ARG A 182 18.15 11.62 -10.89
CA ARG A 182 19.27 12.61 -10.91
C ARG A 182 20.44 12.17 -11.78
N ASP A 183 20.79 10.89 -11.74
CA ASP A 183 21.89 10.29 -12.49
C ASP A 183 21.42 9.47 -13.71
N VAL A 184 20.13 9.58 -14.07
CA VAL A 184 19.54 8.86 -15.20
C VAL A 184 19.32 9.83 -16.36
N PRO A 185 19.90 9.58 -17.55
CA PRO A 185 19.66 10.43 -18.70
C PRO A 185 18.21 10.27 -19.19
N LEU A 186 17.43 11.35 -19.06
CA LEU A 186 16.03 11.40 -19.48
C LEU A 186 15.90 12.06 -20.84
N ALA A 187 15.08 11.49 -21.72
CA ALA A 187 14.69 12.12 -22.98
C ALA A 187 13.78 13.34 -22.73
N ALA A 188 13.73 14.26 -23.71
CA ALA A 188 12.98 15.52 -23.59
C ALA A 188 11.45 15.35 -23.47
N ASP A 189 10.91 14.15 -23.77
CA ASP A 189 9.49 13.81 -23.67
C ASP A 189 9.07 13.35 -22.28
N VAL A 190 10.02 13.20 -21.33
CA VAL A 190 9.74 12.73 -19.98
C VAL A 190 9.27 13.90 -19.11
N ASP A 191 8.04 13.80 -18.64
CA ASP A 191 7.42 14.68 -17.67
C ASP A 191 7.23 13.90 -16.35
N LEU A 192 8.03 14.25 -15.32
CA LEU A 192 7.95 13.59 -14.01
C LEU A 192 6.65 13.89 -13.25
N ASP A 193 6.01 15.03 -13.52
CA ASP A 193 4.67 15.34 -12.99
C ASP A 193 3.62 14.37 -13.52
N ARG A 194 3.70 14.07 -14.81
CA ARG A 194 2.83 13.08 -15.45
C ARG A 194 3.10 11.67 -14.91
N VAL A 195 4.36 11.29 -14.74
CA VAL A 195 4.71 10.00 -14.13
C VAL A 195 4.18 9.92 -12.70
N ALA A 196 4.32 10.98 -11.89
CA ALA A 196 3.79 11.03 -10.53
C ALA A 196 2.24 10.94 -10.50
N ALA A 197 1.55 11.54 -11.48
CA ALA A 197 0.11 11.46 -11.60
C ALA A 197 -0.38 10.03 -11.92
N THR A 198 0.40 9.25 -12.68
CA THR A 198 0.06 7.87 -13.06
C THR A 198 0.47 6.80 -12.04
N THR A 199 1.07 7.20 -10.92
CA THR A 199 1.59 6.30 -9.86
C THR A 199 0.90 6.51 -8.50
N PRO A 200 -0.46 6.61 -8.41
CA PRO A 200 -1.14 6.80 -7.13
C PRO A 200 -0.86 5.63 -6.19
N GLY A 201 -0.65 5.95 -4.90
CA GLY A 201 -0.40 4.95 -3.85
C GLY A 201 1.00 4.32 -3.86
N MET A 202 1.85 4.59 -4.84
CA MET A 202 3.22 4.09 -4.85
C MET A 202 4.07 4.76 -3.77
N VAL A 203 4.86 3.95 -3.08
CA VAL A 203 5.82 4.43 -2.08
C VAL A 203 7.21 4.65 -2.69
N GLY A 204 8.13 5.23 -1.91
CA GLY A 204 9.47 5.56 -2.41
C GLY A 204 10.23 4.39 -3.02
N ALA A 205 10.11 3.19 -2.44
CA ALA A 205 10.74 1.98 -2.98
C ALA A 205 10.15 1.56 -4.33
N ASP A 206 8.84 1.71 -4.53
CA ASP A 206 8.18 1.38 -5.79
C ASP A 206 8.60 2.35 -6.90
N LEU A 207 8.69 3.65 -6.57
CA LEU A 207 9.14 4.69 -7.52
C LEU A 207 10.60 4.50 -7.90
N ALA A 208 11.47 4.15 -6.95
CA ALA A 208 12.87 3.79 -7.24
C ALA A 208 12.95 2.58 -8.17
N ASN A 209 12.14 1.55 -7.92
CA ASN A 209 12.05 0.38 -8.80
C ASN A 209 11.53 0.75 -10.20
N LEU A 210 10.53 1.64 -10.29
CA LEU A 210 10.00 2.13 -11.57
C LEU A 210 11.09 2.82 -12.41
N VAL A 211 11.87 3.71 -11.81
CA VAL A 211 12.99 4.38 -12.48
C VAL A 211 14.03 3.35 -12.97
N ASN A 212 14.38 2.39 -12.12
CA ASN A 212 15.33 1.34 -12.47
C ASN A 212 14.83 0.45 -13.61
N GLU A 213 13.56 0.03 -13.58
CA GLU A 213 12.96 -0.79 -14.65
C GLU A 213 12.88 -0.02 -15.97
N ALA A 214 12.57 1.28 -15.94
CA ALA A 214 12.55 2.14 -17.13
C ALA A 214 13.96 2.27 -17.73
N ALA A 215 14.99 2.46 -16.92
CA ALA A 215 16.38 2.49 -17.36
C ALA A 215 16.83 1.14 -17.98
N LEU A 216 16.46 0.03 -17.35
CA LEU A 216 16.75 -1.31 -17.87
C LEU A 216 16.05 -1.56 -19.20
N LEU A 217 14.83 -1.05 -19.39
CA LEU A 217 14.07 -1.19 -20.64
C LEU A 217 14.71 -0.38 -21.77
N ALA A 218 15.10 0.87 -21.51
CA ALA A 218 15.83 1.71 -22.45
C ALA A 218 17.16 1.04 -22.89
N ALA A 219 17.94 0.53 -21.93
CA ALA A 219 19.19 -0.16 -22.19
C ALA A 219 19.01 -1.43 -23.03
N ARG A 220 17.98 -2.24 -22.79
CA ARG A 220 17.65 -3.42 -23.62
C ARG A 220 17.26 -3.08 -25.05
N SER A 221 16.81 -1.85 -25.27
CA SER A 221 16.46 -1.31 -26.59
C SER A 221 17.61 -0.55 -27.24
N ASP A 222 18.86 -0.70 -26.74
CA ASP A 222 20.07 -0.03 -27.20
C ASP A 222 19.94 1.50 -27.27
N ARG A 223 19.16 2.11 -26.34
CA ARG A 223 19.00 3.55 -26.21
C ARG A 223 19.85 4.10 -25.06
N ASN A 224 20.29 5.35 -25.20
CA ASN A 224 21.13 6.04 -24.22
C ASN A 224 20.34 6.96 -23.28
N GLU A 225 19.04 7.11 -23.51
CA GLU A 225 18.14 7.95 -22.75
C GLU A 225 16.84 7.19 -22.46
N VAL A 226 16.24 7.46 -21.31
CA VAL A 226 14.97 6.90 -20.88
C VAL A 226 13.85 7.80 -21.39
N ALA A 227 12.93 7.24 -22.18
CA ALA A 227 11.79 7.95 -22.72
C ALA A 227 10.51 7.79 -21.86
N SER A 228 9.52 8.62 -22.08
CA SER A 228 8.21 8.54 -21.42
C SER A 228 7.53 7.16 -21.61
N THR A 229 7.72 6.55 -22.79
CA THR A 229 7.22 5.20 -23.09
C THR A 229 7.85 4.11 -22.21
N ASP A 230 9.11 4.28 -21.77
CA ASP A 230 9.77 3.32 -20.89
C ASP A 230 9.17 3.34 -19.49
N PHE A 231 8.84 4.53 -18.97
CA PHE A 231 8.12 4.66 -17.71
C PHE A 231 6.74 4.00 -17.77
N ALA A 232 5.99 4.25 -18.85
CA ALA A 232 4.67 3.66 -19.03
C ALA A 232 4.73 2.12 -19.10
N GLN A 233 5.63 1.55 -19.89
CA GLN A 233 5.80 0.10 -20.01
C GLN A 233 6.33 -0.54 -18.73
N SER A 234 7.23 0.14 -18.01
CA SER A 234 7.75 -0.34 -16.73
C SER A 234 6.69 -0.31 -15.64
N LEU A 235 5.86 0.72 -15.61
CA LEU A 235 4.71 0.79 -14.71
C LEU A 235 3.76 -0.38 -14.95
N GLU A 236 3.43 -0.65 -16.21
CA GLU A 236 2.63 -1.82 -16.56
C GLU A 236 3.27 -3.13 -16.09
N LYS A 237 4.56 -3.30 -16.32
CA LYS A 237 5.30 -4.49 -15.86
C LYS A 237 5.27 -4.65 -14.34
N ILE A 238 5.36 -3.57 -13.58
CA ILE A 238 5.32 -3.58 -12.11
C ILE A 238 3.92 -3.92 -11.62
N VAL A 239 2.89 -3.28 -12.18
CA VAL A 239 1.51 -3.43 -11.73
C VAL A 239 0.90 -4.76 -12.20
N LEU A 240 1.14 -5.14 -13.45
CA LEU A 240 0.49 -6.29 -14.10
C LEU A 240 1.37 -7.54 -14.18
N GLY A 241 2.67 -7.40 -13.91
CA GLY A 241 3.66 -8.46 -14.10
C GLY A 241 4.23 -8.52 -15.52
N ALA A 242 5.24 -9.38 -15.71
CA ALA A 242 5.87 -9.56 -17.01
C ALA A 242 4.93 -10.28 -17.99
N GLU A 243 5.03 -9.92 -19.27
CA GLU A 243 4.32 -10.61 -20.34
C GLU A 243 4.71 -12.09 -20.41
N ARG A 244 3.72 -12.95 -20.57
CA ARG A 244 3.92 -14.39 -20.71
C ARG A 244 3.54 -14.82 -22.13
N LYS A 245 4.47 -15.47 -22.81
CA LYS A 245 4.21 -16.08 -24.12
C LYS A 245 3.45 -17.40 -23.93
N ILE A 246 2.15 -17.32 -23.66
CA ILE A 246 1.25 -18.47 -23.58
C ILE A 246 0.48 -18.55 -24.90
N MET A 247 0.44 -19.72 -25.51
CA MET A 247 -0.41 -19.96 -26.65
C MET A 247 -1.84 -20.26 -26.15
N LEU A 248 -2.69 -19.25 -26.18
CA LEU A 248 -4.13 -19.43 -25.92
C LEU A 248 -4.81 -20.01 -27.16
N THR A 249 -5.78 -20.89 -26.94
CA THR A 249 -6.65 -21.31 -28.04
C THR A 249 -7.51 -20.11 -28.51
N PRO A 250 -8.01 -20.11 -29.77
CA PRO A 250 -8.92 -19.05 -30.23
C PRO A 250 -10.17 -18.89 -29.36
N ALA A 251 -10.65 -19.99 -28.78
CA ALA A 251 -11.78 -20.00 -27.87
C ALA A 251 -11.42 -19.32 -26.53
N ASP A 252 -10.28 -19.65 -25.92
CA ASP A 252 -9.82 -19.04 -24.67
C ASP A 252 -9.53 -17.54 -24.87
N ARG A 253 -8.87 -17.20 -26.00
CA ARG A 253 -8.59 -15.79 -26.33
C ARG A 253 -9.87 -14.97 -26.47
N ARG A 254 -10.91 -15.54 -27.11
CA ARG A 254 -12.21 -14.89 -27.23
C ARG A 254 -12.90 -14.75 -25.88
N ARG A 255 -12.85 -15.77 -25.02
CA ARG A 255 -13.42 -15.75 -23.68
C ARG A 255 -12.74 -14.69 -22.82
N THR A 256 -11.40 -14.63 -22.83
CA THR A 256 -10.63 -13.59 -22.13
C THR A 256 -11.02 -12.20 -22.61
N ALA A 257 -11.22 -12.00 -23.94
CA ALA A 257 -11.63 -10.71 -24.47
C ALA A 257 -13.01 -10.28 -23.96
N TYR A 258 -13.96 -11.20 -23.85
CA TYR A 258 -15.28 -10.89 -23.26
C TYR A 258 -15.16 -10.61 -21.76
N HIS A 259 -14.32 -11.34 -21.04
CA HIS A 259 -14.10 -11.13 -19.63
C HIS A 259 -13.56 -9.72 -19.35
N GLU A 260 -12.48 -9.32 -20.01
CA GLU A 260 -11.86 -8.00 -19.84
C GLU A 260 -12.75 -6.86 -20.36
N ALA A 261 -13.42 -7.06 -21.52
CA ALA A 261 -14.37 -6.09 -22.03
C ALA A 261 -15.59 -5.93 -21.10
N GLY A 262 -15.97 -6.99 -20.38
CA GLY A 262 -17.04 -6.95 -19.38
C GLY A 262 -16.67 -6.03 -18.20
N HIS A 263 -15.50 -6.19 -17.60
CA HIS A 263 -15.01 -5.29 -16.57
C HIS A 263 -14.97 -3.85 -17.06
N ALA A 264 -14.39 -3.63 -18.24
CA ALA A 264 -14.21 -2.31 -18.81
C ALA A 264 -15.54 -1.62 -19.07
N LEU A 265 -16.47 -2.29 -19.76
CA LEU A 265 -17.76 -1.70 -20.12
C LEU A 265 -18.61 -1.37 -18.90
N VAL A 266 -18.64 -2.26 -17.89
CA VAL A 266 -19.32 -1.97 -16.62
C VAL A 266 -18.67 -0.78 -15.92
N GLY A 267 -17.34 -0.72 -15.90
CA GLY A 267 -16.62 0.43 -15.34
C GLY A 267 -16.93 1.74 -16.06
N MET A 268 -16.97 1.74 -17.40
CA MET A 268 -17.28 2.94 -18.19
C MET A 268 -18.73 3.42 -18.02
N LEU A 269 -19.68 2.51 -17.76
CA LEU A 269 -21.12 2.82 -17.66
C LEU A 269 -21.58 3.10 -16.24
N THR A 270 -20.80 2.73 -15.23
CA THR A 270 -21.19 2.90 -13.82
C THR A 270 -20.61 4.19 -13.25
N ALA A 271 -21.47 5.10 -12.82
CA ALA A 271 -21.02 6.33 -12.16
C ALA A 271 -20.28 6.00 -10.85
N GLY A 272 -19.21 6.72 -10.56
CA GLY A 272 -18.40 6.53 -9.33
C GLY A 272 -17.27 5.52 -9.47
N THR A 273 -17.12 4.85 -10.61
CA THR A 273 -15.93 4.04 -10.92
C THR A 273 -14.74 4.93 -11.30
N ASP A 274 -13.54 4.40 -11.05
CA ASP A 274 -12.32 5.02 -11.58
C ASP A 274 -12.26 4.84 -13.10
N PRO A 275 -11.72 5.81 -13.86
CA PRO A 275 -11.59 5.72 -15.31
C PRO A 275 -10.85 4.47 -15.76
N VAL A 276 -11.37 3.80 -16.79
CA VAL A 276 -10.69 2.68 -17.45
C VAL A 276 -9.55 3.25 -18.30
N ARG A 277 -8.33 2.89 -17.96
CA ARG A 277 -7.10 3.39 -18.60
C ARG A 277 -6.63 2.50 -19.74
N LYS A 278 -6.83 1.19 -19.54
CA LYS A 278 -6.33 0.20 -20.50
C LYS A 278 -7.10 -1.11 -20.37
N ILE A 279 -7.29 -1.78 -21.51
CA ILE A 279 -7.82 -3.14 -21.58
C ILE A 279 -6.83 -3.97 -22.40
N SER A 280 -6.42 -5.14 -21.92
CA SER A 280 -5.49 -6.00 -22.65
C SER A 280 -5.83 -7.47 -22.46
N ILE A 281 -5.70 -8.25 -23.53
CA ILE A 281 -5.81 -9.71 -23.52
C ILE A 281 -4.45 -10.39 -23.65
N VAL A 282 -3.37 -9.63 -23.47
CA VAL A 282 -2.00 -10.17 -23.42
C VAL A 282 -1.77 -10.77 -22.03
N PRO A 283 -1.44 -12.08 -21.94
CA PRO A 283 -1.23 -12.72 -20.63
C PRO A 283 -0.05 -12.12 -19.87
N ARG A 284 -0.27 -11.79 -18.59
CA ARG A 284 0.75 -11.23 -17.69
C ARG A 284 0.67 -11.87 -16.31
N GLY A 285 1.82 -12.21 -15.73
CA GLY A 285 1.85 -12.83 -14.40
C GLY A 285 0.98 -14.09 -14.34
N GLN A 286 -0.08 -14.10 -13.53
CA GLN A 286 -1.07 -15.20 -13.45
C GLN A 286 -2.35 -14.89 -14.24
N ALA A 287 -2.56 -13.66 -14.69
CA ALA A 287 -3.73 -13.24 -15.42
C ALA A 287 -3.59 -13.50 -16.93
N LEU A 288 -4.70 -13.87 -17.58
CA LEU A 288 -4.76 -14.07 -19.04
C LEU A 288 -5.11 -12.78 -19.79
N GLY A 289 -5.61 -11.77 -19.07
CA GLY A 289 -5.89 -10.43 -19.53
C GLY A 289 -5.88 -9.46 -18.35
N VAL A 290 -6.16 -8.20 -18.61
CA VAL A 290 -6.25 -7.18 -17.56
C VAL A 290 -7.07 -5.98 -18.02
N THR A 291 -7.91 -5.50 -17.12
CA THR A 291 -8.58 -4.20 -17.23
C THR A 291 -8.05 -3.28 -16.15
N LEU A 292 -7.25 -2.29 -16.56
CA LEU A 292 -6.65 -1.33 -15.64
C LEU A 292 -7.57 -0.12 -15.49
N SER A 293 -8.02 0.15 -14.28
CA SER A 293 -8.65 1.41 -13.89
C SER A 293 -7.87 2.07 -12.77
N SER A 294 -7.76 3.37 -12.80
CA SER A 294 -7.09 4.13 -11.74
C SER A 294 -7.69 5.52 -11.62
N PRO A 295 -7.77 6.05 -10.38
CA PRO A 295 -8.24 7.40 -10.14
C PRO A 295 -7.28 8.45 -10.69
N ASP A 296 -7.79 9.66 -10.98
CA ASP A 296 -6.97 10.81 -11.39
C ASP A 296 -6.25 11.48 -10.21
N VAL A 297 -6.77 11.28 -9.02
CA VAL A 297 -6.25 11.86 -7.77
C VAL A 297 -6.13 10.81 -6.68
N ASP A 298 -5.22 11.02 -5.75
CA ASP A 298 -5.07 10.16 -4.57
C ASP A 298 -6.35 10.22 -3.71
N ARG A 299 -6.95 9.08 -3.43
CA ARG A 299 -8.17 8.95 -2.61
C ARG A 299 -7.88 8.18 -1.35
N PHE A 300 -8.28 8.76 -0.22
CA PHE A 300 -8.10 8.15 1.11
C PHE A 300 -9.40 7.59 1.69
N ASN A 301 -10.53 8.09 1.23
CA ASN A 301 -11.86 7.65 1.66
C ASN A 301 -12.73 7.32 0.44
N TYR A 302 -13.55 6.30 0.60
CA TYR A 302 -14.51 5.87 -0.41
C TYR A 302 -15.91 5.90 0.17
N SER A 303 -16.82 6.47 -0.57
CA SER A 303 -18.27 6.42 -0.27
C SER A 303 -18.80 5.00 -0.51
N ARG A 304 -19.98 4.73 0.05
CA ARG A 304 -20.67 3.47 -0.22
C ARG A 304 -20.96 3.29 -1.71
N GLU A 305 -21.36 4.37 -2.40
CA GLU A 305 -21.69 4.35 -3.84
C GLU A 305 -20.47 4.00 -4.70
N GLU A 306 -19.30 4.56 -4.39
CA GLU A 306 -18.04 4.24 -5.09
C GLU A 306 -17.61 2.78 -4.87
N LEU A 307 -17.82 2.24 -3.66
CA LEU A 307 -17.52 0.84 -3.38
C LEU A 307 -18.50 -0.11 -4.09
N GLU A 308 -19.79 0.25 -4.18
CA GLU A 308 -20.78 -0.49 -4.96
C GLU A 308 -20.49 -0.41 -6.46
N ALA A 309 -20.00 0.72 -6.97
CA ALA A 309 -19.56 0.86 -8.35
C ALA A 309 -18.35 -0.04 -8.65
N ARG A 310 -17.36 -0.06 -7.76
CA ARG A 310 -16.21 -0.96 -7.85
C ARG A 310 -16.62 -2.43 -7.80
N LEU A 311 -17.57 -2.78 -6.92
CA LEU A 311 -18.14 -4.13 -6.84
C LEU A 311 -18.73 -4.57 -8.19
N ARG A 312 -19.57 -3.71 -8.82
CA ARG A 312 -20.17 -4.00 -10.12
C ARG A 312 -19.13 -4.18 -11.21
N MET A 313 -18.13 -3.28 -11.28
CA MET A 313 -17.04 -3.38 -12.24
C MET A 313 -16.29 -4.71 -12.10
N THR A 314 -15.94 -5.12 -10.87
CA THR A 314 -15.25 -6.39 -10.62
C THR A 314 -16.08 -7.62 -11.00
N LEU A 315 -17.39 -7.56 -10.93
CA LEU A 315 -18.31 -8.64 -11.39
C LEU A 315 -18.47 -8.69 -12.92
N GLY A 316 -18.04 -7.66 -13.64
CA GLY A 316 -18.23 -7.48 -15.07
C GLY A 316 -17.71 -8.62 -15.93
N GLY A 317 -16.51 -9.14 -15.62
CA GLY A 317 -15.88 -10.22 -16.38
C GLY A 317 -16.71 -11.51 -16.34
N ARG A 318 -17.07 -11.95 -15.14
CA ARG A 318 -17.90 -13.15 -14.94
C ARG A 318 -19.29 -13.00 -15.58
N ALA A 319 -19.91 -11.83 -15.43
CA ALA A 319 -21.22 -11.56 -16.02
C ALA A 319 -21.18 -11.55 -17.55
N ALA A 320 -20.12 -11.03 -18.15
CA ALA A 320 -19.92 -11.07 -19.60
C ALA A 320 -19.80 -12.51 -20.12
N GLU A 321 -19.07 -13.38 -19.41
CA GLU A 321 -19.00 -14.81 -19.78
C GLU A 321 -20.39 -15.46 -19.75
N GLU A 322 -21.19 -15.22 -18.72
CA GLU A 322 -22.53 -15.76 -18.60
C GLU A 322 -23.47 -15.28 -19.72
N VAL A 323 -23.49 -13.94 -19.96
CA VAL A 323 -24.34 -13.33 -21.01
C VAL A 323 -24.00 -13.88 -22.41
N VAL A 324 -22.74 -14.21 -22.64
CA VAL A 324 -22.27 -14.56 -24.00
C VAL A 324 -22.21 -16.05 -24.23
N PHE A 325 -21.75 -16.82 -23.26
CA PHE A 325 -21.50 -18.26 -23.40
C PHE A 325 -22.50 -19.12 -22.62
N GLY A 326 -23.26 -18.53 -21.71
CA GLY A 326 -24.24 -19.24 -20.87
C GLY A 326 -23.55 -20.11 -19.80
N ASP A 327 -22.26 -19.98 -19.61
CA ASP A 327 -21.47 -20.71 -18.62
C ASP A 327 -20.41 -19.80 -17.98
N GLN A 328 -19.73 -20.32 -16.95
CA GLN A 328 -18.74 -19.59 -16.15
C GLN A 328 -17.49 -20.43 -16.02
N THR A 329 -16.32 -19.77 -15.94
CA THR A 329 -15.04 -20.44 -15.79
C THR A 329 -14.36 -20.11 -14.47
N THR A 330 -13.27 -20.83 -14.17
CA THR A 330 -12.38 -20.54 -13.04
C THR A 330 -11.59 -19.23 -13.21
N GLY A 331 -11.65 -18.59 -14.39
CA GLY A 331 -10.95 -17.34 -14.66
C GLY A 331 -11.34 -16.20 -13.72
N ALA A 332 -12.58 -16.21 -13.22
CA ALA A 332 -13.09 -15.21 -12.28
C ALA A 332 -12.77 -15.49 -10.80
N GLU A 333 -11.87 -16.45 -10.46
CA GLU A 333 -11.55 -16.78 -9.06
C GLU A 333 -11.04 -15.56 -8.28
N GLY A 334 -10.14 -14.78 -8.89
CA GLY A 334 -9.59 -13.57 -8.29
C GLY A 334 -10.65 -12.51 -8.03
N ASP A 335 -11.57 -12.31 -8.99
CA ASP A 335 -12.65 -11.32 -8.88
C ASP A 335 -13.61 -11.69 -7.76
N ILE A 336 -14.00 -12.96 -7.66
CA ILE A 336 -14.89 -13.43 -6.59
C ILE A 336 -14.24 -13.28 -5.21
N ALA A 337 -12.94 -13.56 -5.08
CA ALA A 337 -12.22 -13.35 -3.83
C ALA A 337 -12.18 -11.85 -3.45
N GLN A 338 -11.89 -10.98 -4.41
CA GLN A 338 -11.86 -9.53 -4.23
C GLN A 338 -13.24 -8.98 -3.85
N VAL A 339 -14.28 -9.35 -4.57
CA VAL A 339 -15.68 -8.97 -4.30
C VAL A 339 -16.10 -9.40 -2.91
N THR A 340 -15.82 -10.66 -2.54
CA THR A 340 -16.17 -11.20 -1.21
C THR A 340 -15.49 -10.39 -0.11
N THR A 341 -14.21 -10.10 -0.26
CA THR A 341 -13.45 -9.31 0.71
C THR A 341 -14.00 -7.88 0.84
N LEU A 342 -14.27 -7.22 -0.28
CA LEU A 342 -14.81 -5.87 -0.32
C LEU A 342 -16.16 -5.80 0.40
N VAL A 343 -17.10 -6.67 0.04
CA VAL A 343 -18.46 -6.66 0.61
C VAL A 343 -18.43 -7.06 2.09
N ARG A 344 -17.57 -8.01 2.51
CA ARG A 344 -17.38 -8.32 3.93
C ARG A 344 -16.91 -7.11 4.72
N HIS A 345 -16.02 -6.28 4.17
CA HIS A 345 -15.60 -5.04 4.83
C HIS A 345 -16.73 -3.99 4.86
N MET A 346 -17.46 -3.80 3.78
CA MET A 346 -18.61 -2.88 3.74
C MET A 346 -19.66 -3.23 4.79
N VAL A 347 -20.03 -4.51 4.88
CA VAL A 347 -21.07 -5.01 5.77
C VAL A 347 -20.57 -5.15 7.21
N GLY A 348 -19.37 -5.70 7.42
CA GLY A 348 -18.91 -6.15 8.73
C GLY A 348 -17.90 -5.24 9.43
N ARG A 349 -17.29 -4.26 8.73
CA ARG A 349 -16.30 -3.34 9.32
C ARG A 349 -16.71 -1.88 9.24
N TRP A 350 -17.27 -1.44 8.11
CA TRP A 350 -17.52 -0.02 7.86
C TRP A 350 -18.95 0.41 8.17
N GLY A 351 -19.80 -0.52 8.66
CA GLY A 351 -21.18 -0.23 9.03
C GLY A 351 -22.05 0.24 7.87
N MET A 352 -21.73 -0.15 6.64
CA MET A 352 -22.41 0.28 5.41
C MET A 352 -23.64 -0.58 5.08
N ASN A 353 -24.11 -1.42 6.00
CA ASN A 353 -25.30 -2.24 5.80
C ASN A 353 -26.35 -1.95 6.88
N PRO A 354 -27.60 -1.60 6.51
CA PRO A 354 -28.62 -1.20 7.48
C PRO A 354 -29.12 -2.34 8.38
N ARG A 355 -28.98 -3.62 7.97
CA ARG A 355 -29.41 -4.77 8.78
C ARG A 355 -28.39 -5.14 9.86
N ILE A 356 -27.12 -4.94 9.60
CA ILE A 356 -26.05 -5.10 10.60
C ILE A 356 -25.95 -3.84 11.46
N GLY A 357 -26.13 -2.66 10.88
CA GLY A 357 -26.05 -1.37 11.56
C GLY A 357 -24.61 -0.83 11.60
N MET A 358 -24.41 0.27 12.36
CA MET A 358 -23.13 0.96 12.48
C MET A 358 -22.25 0.30 13.57
N VAL A 359 -21.95 -0.98 13.38
CA VAL A 359 -21.11 -1.77 14.31
C VAL A 359 -20.04 -2.53 13.52
N ALA A 360 -18.83 -2.61 14.06
CA ALA A 360 -17.79 -3.48 13.51
C ALA A 360 -17.93 -4.88 14.11
N VAL A 361 -18.32 -5.84 13.30
CA VAL A 361 -18.50 -7.25 13.68
C VAL A 361 -17.35 -8.15 13.23
N LEU A 362 -16.51 -7.67 12.31
CA LEU A 362 -15.27 -8.32 11.91
C LEU A 362 -14.07 -7.64 12.57
N PRO A 363 -13.05 -8.39 12.98
CA PRO A 363 -11.83 -7.81 13.53
C PRO A 363 -11.13 -6.95 12.49
N SER A 364 -10.41 -5.92 12.96
CA SER A 364 -9.41 -5.23 12.14
C SER A 364 -8.24 -6.19 11.87
N ASP A 365 -7.52 -6.00 10.75
CA ASP A 365 -6.35 -6.79 10.39
C ASP A 365 -5.29 -6.67 11.49
N GLY A 366 -5.17 -7.70 12.31
CA GLY A 366 -4.37 -7.71 13.53
C GLY A 366 -5.21 -8.18 14.71
N ALA A 367 -4.72 -9.07 15.51
CA ALA A 367 -5.42 -9.80 16.55
C ALA A 367 -6.54 -9.03 17.26
N ASN A 368 -7.72 -9.62 17.33
CA ASN A 368 -8.79 -9.15 18.19
C ASN A 368 -8.45 -9.47 19.66
N PRO A 369 -8.08 -8.48 20.49
CA PRO A 369 -7.73 -8.74 21.90
C PRO A 369 -8.94 -9.15 22.74
N TRP A 370 -10.14 -9.04 22.22
CA TRP A 370 -11.40 -9.29 22.94
C TRP A 370 -12.11 -10.58 22.51
N GLY A 371 -11.51 -11.43 21.64
CA GLY A 371 -12.12 -12.64 21.14
C GLY A 371 -13.19 -12.38 20.07
N GLU A 372 -14.23 -13.18 20.03
CA GLU A 372 -15.32 -13.03 19.06
C GLU A 372 -16.10 -11.73 19.31
N LEU A 373 -16.03 -10.78 18.35
CA LEU A 373 -16.77 -9.51 18.44
C LEU A 373 -18.27 -9.67 18.20
N ALA A 374 -18.69 -10.79 17.63
CA ALA A 374 -20.06 -10.99 17.21
C ALA A 374 -20.59 -12.37 17.63
N SER A 375 -21.88 -12.42 17.96
CA SER A 375 -22.56 -13.69 18.20
C SER A 375 -22.65 -14.54 16.92
N PRO A 376 -22.81 -15.87 17.02
CA PRO A 376 -23.03 -16.72 15.84
C PRO A 376 -24.17 -16.24 14.95
N ARG A 377 -25.26 -15.76 15.55
CA ARG A 377 -26.41 -15.20 14.81
C ARG A 377 -26.06 -13.95 14.02
N THR A 378 -25.17 -13.10 14.55
CA THR A 378 -24.70 -11.91 13.84
C THR A 378 -23.79 -12.29 12.68
N LEU A 379 -22.96 -13.34 12.82
CA LEU A 379 -22.11 -13.86 11.74
C LEU A 379 -22.95 -14.52 10.64
N GLU A 380 -24.01 -15.27 10.99
CA GLU A 380 -24.97 -15.79 10.01
C GLU A 380 -25.61 -14.66 9.20
N LEU A 381 -26.09 -13.62 9.89
CA LEU A 381 -26.68 -12.45 9.24
C LEU A 381 -25.66 -11.71 8.35
N LEU A 382 -24.39 -11.62 8.78
CA LEU A 382 -23.30 -11.08 7.97
C LEU A 382 -23.16 -11.86 6.66
N ASP A 383 -23.10 -13.20 6.74
CA ASP A 383 -22.92 -14.04 5.57
C ASP A 383 -24.14 -13.99 4.62
N GLU A 384 -25.36 -13.87 5.16
CA GLU A 384 -26.59 -13.63 4.37
C GLU A 384 -26.51 -12.28 3.62
N GLU A 385 -26.13 -11.19 4.32
CA GLU A 385 -26.05 -9.86 3.72
C GLU A 385 -24.93 -9.74 2.69
N VAL A 386 -23.80 -10.38 2.93
CA VAL A 386 -22.70 -10.45 1.94
C VAL A 386 -23.20 -11.12 0.67
N ARG A 387 -23.79 -12.30 0.80
CA ARG A 387 -24.36 -13.03 -0.35
C ARG A 387 -25.39 -12.19 -1.09
N ARG A 388 -26.37 -11.65 -0.39
CA ARG A 388 -27.45 -10.84 -0.97
C ARG A 388 -26.91 -9.63 -1.73
N THR A 389 -25.91 -8.94 -1.17
CA THR A 389 -25.31 -7.74 -1.81
C THR A 389 -24.58 -8.12 -3.11
N VAL A 390 -23.82 -9.22 -3.07
CA VAL A 390 -23.11 -9.70 -4.27
C VAL A 390 -24.08 -10.19 -5.35
N GLU A 391 -25.10 -10.99 -5.00
CA GLU A 391 -26.10 -11.51 -5.94
C GLU A 391 -26.89 -10.36 -6.60
N THR A 392 -27.35 -9.38 -5.81
CA THR A 392 -28.07 -8.22 -6.36
C THR A 392 -27.19 -7.43 -7.34
N ALA A 393 -25.94 -7.14 -6.97
CA ALA A 393 -25.01 -6.44 -7.86
C ALA A 393 -24.70 -7.26 -9.12
N TYR A 394 -24.62 -8.58 -9.02
CA TYR A 394 -24.37 -9.47 -10.15
C TYR A 394 -25.53 -9.46 -11.13
N ASP A 395 -26.78 -9.58 -10.65
CA ASP A 395 -27.99 -9.53 -11.49
C ASP A 395 -28.10 -8.20 -12.22
N ASP A 396 -27.82 -7.07 -11.55
CA ASP A 396 -27.77 -5.74 -12.16
C ASP A 396 -26.73 -5.68 -13.30
N VAL A 397 -25.53 -6.25 -13.09
CA VAL A 397 -24.44 -6.26 -14.08
C VAL A 397 -24.79 -7.16 -15.28
N VAL A 398 -25.38 -8.33 -15.05
CA VAL A 398 -25.87 -9.22 -16.13
C VAL A 398 -26.91 -8.50 -16.99
N ALA A 399 -27.88 -7.83 -16.35
CA ALA A 399 -28.90 -7.05 -17.05
C ALA A 399 -28.31 -5.89 -17.88
N LEU A 400 -27.32 -5.16 -17.29
CA LEU A 400 -26.59 -4.08 -17.95
C LEU A 400 -25.87 -4.59 -19.21
N LEU A 401 -25.06 -5.65 -19.08
CA LEU A 401 -24.27 -6.19 -20.19
C LEU A 401 -25.17 -6.81 -21.29
N ALA A 402 -26.30 -7.39 -20.92
CA ALA A 402 -27.27 -7.89 -21.88
C ALA A 402 -27.91 -6.73 -22.70
N ALA A 403 -28.20 -5.61 -22.04
CA ALA A 403 -28.74 -4.41 -22.71
C ALA A 403 -27.68 -3.74 -23.61
N GLU A 404 -26.45 -3.71 -23.20
CA GLU A 404 -25.33 -3.06 -23.88
C GLU A 404 -24.48 -4.02 -24.74
N ARG A 405 -25.06 -5.12 -25.15
CA ARG A 405 -24.40 -6.21 -25.87
C ARG A 405 -23.62 -5.74 -27.10
N LEU A 406 -24.16 -4.80 -27.88
CA LEU A 406 -23.50 -4.29 -29.09
C LEU A 406 -22.16 -3.59 -28.76
N ARG A 407 -22.12 -2.83 -27.65
CA ARG A 407 -20.88 -2.16 -27.18
C ARG A 407 -19.86 -3.18 -26.69
N LEU A 408 -20.35 -4.20 -25.97
CA LEU A 408 -19.49 -5.30 -25.50
C LEU A 408 -18.83 -6.03 -26.69
N ASP A 409 -19.60 -6.39 -27.70
CA ASP A 409 -19.13 -7.07 -28.90
C ASP A 409 -18.12 -6.20 -29.68
N ALA A 410 -18.33 -4.89 -29.80
CA ALA A 410 -17.44 -3.97 -30.48
C ALA A 410 -16.06 -3.88 -29.76
N LEU A 411 -16.05 -3.80 -28.42
CA LEU A 411 -14.81 -3.84 -27.65
C LEU A 411 -14.05 -5.16 -27.83
N VAL A 412 -14.77 -6.28 -27.84
CA VAL A 412 -14.16 -7.61 -28.01
C VAL A 412 -13.55 -7.77 -29.40
N GLU A 413 -14.24 -7.34 -30.47
CA GLU A 413 -13.69 -7.38 -31.83
C GLU A 413 -12.38 -6.59 -31.93
N ALA A 414 -12.35 -5.39 -31.35
CA ALA A 414 -11.16 -4.56 -31.33
C ALA A 414 -10.02 -5.20 -30.49
N LEU A 415 -10.34 -5.82 -29.33
CA LEU A 415 -9.35 -6.54 -28.52
C LEU A 415 -8.80 -7.76 -29.25
N LEU A 416 -9.61 -8.49 -29.98
CA LEU A 416 -9.13 -9.64 -30.77
C LEU A 416 -8.21 -9.24 -31.92
N GLU A 417 -8.40 -8.03 -32.47
CA GLU A 417 -7.56 -7.47 -33.54
C GLU A 417 -6.27 -6.86 -33.00
N ARG A 418 -6.34 -6.03 -31.95
CA ARG A 418 -5.25 -5.18 -31.48
C ARG A 418 -4.58 -5.67 -30.20
N GLU A 419 -5.17 -6.66 -29.52
CA GLU A 419 -4.75 -7.27 -28.25
C GLU A 419 -4.78 -6.31 -27.05
N THR A 420 -4.70 -5.01 -27.29
CA THR A 420 -4.68 -3.96 -26.26
C THR A 420 -5.39 -2.71 -26.77
N LEU A 421 -6.20 -2.10 -25.92
CA LEU A 421 -6.86 -0.81 -26.13
C LEU A 421 -6.45 0.15 -25.01
N ASP A 422 -6.02 1.35 -25.39
CA ASP A 422 -5.86 2.45 -24.44
C ASP A 422 -7.21 3.11 -24.08
N GLN A 423 -7.19 4.06 -23.17
CA GLN A 423 -8.39 4.77 -22.72
C GLN A 423 -9.16 5.39 -23.90
N ILE A 424 -8.48 6.17 -24.75
CA ILE A 424 -9.10 6.90 -25.86
C ILE A 424 -9.79 5.94 -26.83
N ASP A 425 -9.09 4.90 -27.23
CA ASP A 425 -9.64 3.89 -28.13
C ASP A 425 -10.79 3.13 -27.50
N ALA A 426 -10.69 2.74 -26.23
CA ALA A 426 -11.71 1.98 -25.54
C ALA A 426 -13.02 2.75 -25.41
N TYR A 427 -12.99 4.02 -24.94
CA TYR A 427 -14.19 4.86 -24.83
C TYR A 427 -14.80 5.19 -26.20
N ARG A 428 -13.97 5.48 -27.20
CA ARG A 428 -14.44 5.73 -28.58
C ARG A 428 -15.15 4.51 -29.19
N ILE A 429 -14.58 3.31 -29.04
CA ILE A 429 -15.17 2.07 -29.56
C ILE A 429 -16.47 1.74 -28.84
N ALA A 430 -16.53 1.96 -27.52
CA ALA A 430 -17.75 1.83 -26.74
C ALA A 430 -18.81 2.90 -27.08
N GLY A 431 -18.47 3.93 -27.87
CA GLY A 431 -19.37 5.06 -28.17
C GLY A 431 -19.73 5.89 -26.94
N LEU A 432 -18.76 6.03 -26.04
CA LEU A 432 -18.88 6.80 -24.78
C LEU A 432 -17.93 8.00 -24.81
N ALA A 433 -18.31 9.09 -24.11
CA ALA A 433 -17.41 10.20 -23.90
C ALA A 433 -16.27 9.80 -22.96
N GLU A 434 -15.07 10.28 -23.25
CA GLU A 434 -13.97 10.13 -22.29
C GLU A 434 -14.33 10.85 -20.99
N PRO A 435 -13.95 10.29 -19.83
CA PRO A 435 -14.12 11.01 -18.58
C PRO A 435 -13.28 12.29 -18.63
N ASP A 436 -13.88 13.41 -18.22
CA ASP A 436 -13.18 14.66 -18.08
C ASP A 436 -11.99 14.46 -17.12
N ALA A 437 -10.80 14.87 -17.55
CA ALA A 437 -9.66 14.91 -16.64
C ALA A 437 -10.03 15.83 -15.48
N VAL A 438 -10.02 15.33 -14.25
CA VAL A 438 -10.27 16.15 -13.08
C VAL A 438 -9.10 17.11 -12.96
N THR A 439 -9.25 18.31 -13.51
CA THR A 439 -8.35 19.42 -13.22
C THR A 439 -8.60 19.82 -11.76
N VAL A 440 -7.69 19.43 -10.90
CA VAL A 440 -7.61 20.01 -9.56
C VAL A 440 -7.05 21.41 -9.77
N ASP A 441 -7.92 22.39 -10.02
CA ASP A 441 -7.56 23.79 -9.94
C ASP A 441 -7.16 24.07 -8.50
N GLY A 442 -5.84 24.30 -8.32
CA GLY A 442 -5.27 24.65 -7.03
C GLY A 442 -5.64 26.09 -6.65
N GLU A 443 -6.84 26.30 -6.15
CA GLU A 443 -7.12 27.38 -5.22
C GLU A 443 -7.24 26.77 -3.83
N LEU A 444 -6.19 26.97 -3.05
CA LEU A 444 -6.24 26.94 -1.59
C LEU A 444 -7.31 27.95 -1.17
N VAL A 445 -8.49 27.45 -0.82
CA VAL A 445 -9.44 28.24 -0.06
C VAL A 445 -8.83 28.43 1.33
N SER A 446 -8.25 29.60 1.52
CA SER A 446 -7.90 30.13 2.82
C SER A 446 -9.20 30.48 3.56
N GLU A 447 -9.56 29.70 4.58
CA GLU A 447 -10.21 30.19 5.80
C GLU A 447 -9.81 29.31 6.99
#